data_7640282c21f2b9fb2867e84333df3e57
#
_entry.id   7640282c21f2b9fb2867e84333df3e57
#
_cell.length_a   1.000
_cell.length_b   1.000
_cell.length_c   1.000
_cell.angle_alpha   90.00
_cell.angle_beta   90.00
_cell.angle_gamma   90.00
#
_symmetry.space_group_name_H-M   'P 1'
#
loop_
_entity.id
_entity.type
_entity.pdbx_description
1 polymer ?
#
loop_
_entity_poly.entity_id
_entity_poly.type
_entity_poly.pdbx_seq_one_letter_code
_entity_poly.pdbx_strand_id
1 'polypeptide(L)'
;MADEYLRQIEAHEIYVHDETSLKPYCVSVTMYPFLREGLTKLGGESQAPKHLASFCGSFINFVFAVSSQFAGAVATVEFLTYFDYFARKDFGENYLETHRLEVENHLQQVVYSINQPAAARGYQSVFWNISIYDRFYFEAMFGDFVFPDFECPNWATTAKLQRFFMKWFNQERTKAILTFPVVTAAMLTENGKCKDNEFADQMAEELSQGNAFFIYQSDNPDSLASCCRLRNEIADHTFSYSLGAGGVATGSINVITLNMNRLVQQKRNLAEEVRKIHKYQVAFRKLIEEYKEAGLLPVYDAGFISLDKQFLTIGINGMVEAAEYLDIAPTNNEQYKEFVRHHLKIIYDENRKARELYGYMFNTEFVPAENLGVKNALWDKKSGLFSPRECYNSYFYAVEDDHINVLDKIILHGKEFIEYLDGGSALHLNLEETPNKEGFLRLLNATAL
;
A
#
# COMPACT_ATOMS: atom_id res chain seq x y z
N MET A 1 -27.89 11.37 -10.53
CA MET A 1 -26.60 10.85 -10.02
C MET A 1 -25.42 11.64 -10.59
N ALA A 2 -25.27 11.76 -11.90
CA ALA A 2 -24.16 12.51 -12.50
C ALA A 2 -24.10 13.98 -12.06
N ASP A 3 -25.21 14.70 -12.08
CA ASP A 3 -25.27 16.11 -11.64
C ASP A 3 -24.89 16.27 -10.17
N GLU A 4 -25.29 15.33 -9.31
CA GLU A 4 -24.93 15.35 -7.89
C GLU A 4 -23.44 15.00 -7.67
N TYR A 5 -22.91 14.08 -8.44
CA TYR A 5 -21.47 13.75 -8.44
C TYR A 5 -20.62 14.96 -8.80
N LEU A 6 -20.94 15.62 -9.92
CA LEU A 6 -20.25 16.83 -10.34
C LEU A 6 -20.36 17.95 -9.31
N ARG A 7 -21.57 18.16 -8.78
CA ARG A 7 -21.80 19.15 -7.72
C ARG A 7 -20.90 18.91 -6.51
N GLN A 8 -20.79 17.67 -6.07
CA GLN A 8 -19.95 17.34 -4.89
C GLN A 8 -18.45 17.55 -5.14
N ILE A 9 -17.98 17.25 -6.34
CA ILE A 9 -16.59 17.55 -6.74
C ILE A 9 -16.34 19.06 -6.79
N GLU A 10 -17.24 19.81 -7.47
CA GLU A 10 -17.14 21.27 -7.56
C GLU A 10 -17.27 21.97 -6.20
N ALA A 11 -18.10 21.42 -5.31
CA ALA A 11 -18.24 21.89 -3.94
C ALA A 11 -17.07 21.43 -3.03
N HIS A 12 -16.13 20.63 -3.53
CA HIS A 12 -15.00 20.05 -2.76
C HIS A 12 -15.41 19.26 -1.51
N GLU A 13 -16.59 18.65 -1.55
CA GLU A 13 -17.09 17.75 -0.50
C GLU A 13 -16.39 16.39 -0.59
N ILE A 14 -16.08 15.98 -1.82
CA ILE A 14 -15.35 14.76 -2.16
C ILE A 14 -14.18 15.05 -3.11
N TYR A 15 -13.19 14.18 -3.09
CA TYR A 15 -12.09 14.18 -4.05
C TYR A 15 -11.97 12.79 -4.68
N VAL A 16 -12.02 12.73 -6.00
CA VAL A 16 -11.85 11.48 -6.76
C VAL A 16 -10.40 11.38 -7.22
N HIS A 17 -9.71 10.33 -6.78
CA HIS A 17 -8.32 10.15 -7.15
C HIS A 17 -8.18 9.71 -8.61
N ASP A 18 -7.25 10.34 -9.33
CA ASP A 18 -6.97 10.07 -10.75
C ASP A 18 -8.22 10.02 -11.65
N GLU A 19 -9.20 10.89 -11.38
CA GLU A 19 -10.52 10.94 -12.03
C GLU A 19 -10.43 10.91 -13.57
N THR A 20 -9.41 11.56 -14.13
CA THR A 20 -9.28 11.72 -15.59
C THR A 20 -8.74 10.48 -16.30
N SER A 21 -8.21 9.50 -15.58
CA SER A 21 -7.55 8.34 -16.19
C SER A 21 -8.51 7.24 -16.62
N LEU A 22 -9.68 7.12 -15.98
CA LEU A 22 -10.67 6.05 -16.16
C LEU A 22 -10.05 4.63 -16.09
N LYS A 23 -9.04 4.46 -15.23
CA LYS A 23 -8.33 3.21 -14.99
C LYS A 23 -8.56 2.76 -13.55
N PRO A 24 -8.48 1.45 -13.26
CA PRO A 24 -8.38 0.99 -11.87
C PRO A 24 -7.22 1.68 -11.16
N TYR A 25 -7.37 1.95 -9.85
CA TYR A 25 -6.43 2.82 -9.14
C TYR A 25 -5.10 2.14 -8.82
N CYS A 26 -5.05 1.28 -7.81
CA CYS A 26 -3.83 0.61 -7.36
C CYS A 26 -3.94 -0.91 -7.42
N VAL A 27 -2.80 -1.58 -7.57
CA VAL A 27 -2.77 -3.03 -7.64
C VAL A 27 -1.53 -3.61 -6.96
N SER A 28 -1.72 -4.72 -6.26
CA SER A 28 -0.71 -5.72 -5.96
C SER A 28 -0.99 -6.95 -6.81
N VAL A 29 -0.01 -7.43 -7.54
CA VAL A 29 -0.17 -8.56 -8.46
C VAL A 29 0.62 -9.76 -7.98
N THR A 30 0.08 -10.98 -8.23
CA THR A 30 0.91 -12.17 -8.15
C THR A 30 1.76 -12.28 -9.41
N MET A 31 3.02 -12.62 -9.25
CA MET A 31 3.94 -12.79 -10.38
C MET A 31 3.96 -14.24 -10.91
N TYR A 32 3.17 -15.15 -10.34
CA TYR A 32 3.21 -16.56 -10.73
C TYR A 32 2.87 -16.81 -12.22
N PRO A 33 1.85 -16.15 -12.81
CA PRO A 33 1.60 -16.29 -14.25
C PRO A 33 2.77 -15.81 -15.11
N PHE A 34 3.53 -14.80 -14.67
CA PHE A 34 4.74 -14.33 -15.34
C PHE A 34 5.86 -15.39 -15.36
N LEU A 35 6.02 -16.16 -14.28
CA LEU A 35 6.97 -17.29 -14.25
C LEU A 35 6.61 -18.39 -15.23
N ARG A 36 5.32 -18.63 -15.47
CA ARG A 36 4.84 -19.70 -16.34
C ARG A 36 4.78 -19.34 -17.81
N GLU A 37 4.42 -18.10 -18.11
CA GLU A 37 4.01 -17.71 -19.47
C GLU A 37 4.72 -16.44 -19.97
N GLY A 38 5.56 -15.82 -19.14
CA GLY A 38 6.23 -14.58 -19.47
C GLY A 38 5.24 -13.43 -19.68
N LEU A 39 5.38 -12.72 -20.80
CA LEU A 39 4.54 -11.56 -21.15
C LEU A 39 3.51 -11.87 -22.25
N THR A 40 3.39 -13.10 -22.69
CA THR A 40 2.56 -13.47 -23.85
C THR A 40 1.10 -13.12 -23.68
N LYS A 41 0.56 -13.24 -22.46
CA LYS A 41 -0.83 -12.86 -22.17
C LYS A 41 -1.04 -11.36 -21.95
N LEU A 42 0.03 -10.59 -21.86
CA LEU A 42 -0.01 -9.12 -21.77
C LEU A 42 0.25 -8.43 -23.10
N GLY A 43 0.25 -9.18 -24.20
CA GLY A 43 0.49 -8.67 -25.55
C GLY A 43 1.96 -8.58 -25.94
N GLY A 44 2.86 -9.20 -25.16
CA GLY A 44 4.28 -9.31 -25.49
C GLY A 44 4.64 -10.69 -26.04
N GLU A 45 5.80 -10.78 -26.72
CA GLU A 45 6.30 -12.04 -27.28
C GLU A 45 7.28 -12.77 -26.33
N SER A 46 7.62 -12.15 -25.21
CA SER A 46 8.60 -12.70 -24.25
C SER A 46 8.02 -13.91 -23.53
N GLN A 47 8.70 -15.04 -23.67
CA GLN A 47 8.36 -16.29 -22.99
C GLN A 47 8.77 -16.26 -21.51
N ALA A 48 8.39 -17.31 -20.77
CA ALA A 48 8.77 -17.49 -19.37
C ALA A 48 10.29 -17.34 -19.16
N PRO A 49 10.75 -16.53 -18.19
CA PRO A 49 12.17 -16.37 -17.91
C PRO A 49 12.79 -17.67 -17.41
N LYS A 50 14.03 -17.94 -17.81
CA LYS A 50 14.78 -19.14 -17.41
C LYS A 50 16.03 -18.85 -16.59
N HIS A 51 16.54 -17.63 -16.67
CA HIS A 51 17.76 -17.14 -16.06
C HIS A 51 17.54 -15.79 -15.39
N LEU A 52 18.37 -15.43 -14.43
CA LEU A 52 18.28 -14.14 -13.72
C LEU A 52 18.27 -12.94 -14.68
N ALA A 53 19.12 -12.94 -15.68
CA ALA A 53 19.18 -11.87 -16.69
C ALA A 53 17.86 -11.74 -17.46
N SER A 54 17.26 -12.85 -17.90
CA SER A 54 15.98 -12.84 -18.61
C SER A 54 14.82 -12.47 -17.68
N PHE A 55 14.86 -12.91 -16.42
CA PHE A 55 13.90 -12.50 -15.40
C PHE A 55 13.92 -10.98 -15.20
N CYS A 56 15.08 -10.40 -14.91
CA CYS A 56 15.20 -8.95 -14.69
C CYS A 56 14.80 -8.11 -15.89
N GLY A 57 15.24 -8.50 -17.10
CA GLY A 57 14.88 -7.80 -18.34
C GLY A 57 13.39 -7.85 -18.67
N SER A 58 12.77 -9.02 -18.54
CA SER A 58 11.32 -9.18 -18.77
C SER A 58 10.49 -8.57 -17.64
N PHE A 59 10.99 -8.58 -16.40
CA PHE A 59 10.32 -7.99 -15.25
C PHE A 59 10.13 -6.47 -15.40
N ILE A 60 11.11 -5.77 -15.93
CA ILE A 60 10.97 -4.34 -16.22
C ILE A 60 9.78 -4.10 -17.15
N ASN A 61 9.70 -4.86 -18.23
CA ASN A 61 8.59 -4.76 -19.19
C ASN A 61 7.26 -5.18 -18.57
N PHE A 62 7.27 -6.19 -17.69
CA PHE A 62 6.10 -6.61 -16.91
C PHE A 62 5.55 -5.47 -16.05
N VAL A 63 6.41 -4.81 -15.27
CA VAL A 63 5.99 -3.68 -14.43
C VAL A 63 5.44 -2.53 -15.27
N PHE A 64 6.05 -2.21 -16.41
CA PHE A 64 5.53 -1.20 -17.33
C PHE A 64 4.18 -1.60 -17.95
N ALA A 65 4.02 -2.85 -18.36
CA ALA A 65 2.76 -3.35 -18.93
C ALA A 65 1.62 -3.32 -17.91
N VAL A 66 1.87 -3.75 -16.67
CA VAL A 66 0.88 -3.66 -15.58
C VAL A 66 0.57 -2.20 -15.27
N SER A 67 1.59 -1.37 -15.06
CA SER A 67 1.39 0.03 -14.67
C SER A 67 0.66 0.86 -15.73
N SER A 68 0.70 0.46 -16.99
CA SER A 68 -0.05 1.13 -18.05
C SER A 68 -1.56 0.97 -17.92
N GLN A 69 -2.02 -0.06 -17.20
CA GLN A 69 -3.43 -0.39 -16.99
C GLN A 69 -3.99 0.15 -15.68
N PHE A 70 -3.14 0.69 -14.79
CA PHE A 70 -3.53 1.26 -13.49
C PHE A 70 -3.12 2.73 -13.38
N ALA A 71 -3.89 3.50 -12.63
CA ALA A 71 -3.61 4.92 -12.43
C ALA A 71 -2.55 5.16 -11.33
N GLY A 72 -2.58 4.35 -10.28
CA GLY A 72 -1.73 4.49 -9.09
C GLY A 72 -0.57 3.50 -9.02
N ALA A 73 -0.34 2.97 -7.84
CA ALA A 73 0.80 2.11 -7.52
C ALA A 73 0.64 0.68 -8.05
N VAL A 74 1.79 0.08 -8.34
CA VAL A 74 1.94 -1.35 -8.68
C VAL A 74 2.87 -2.00 -7.67
N ALA A 75 2.38 -2.99 -6.93
CA ALA A 75 3.18 -3.76 -6.01
C ALA A 75 3.48 -5.16 -6.57
N THR A 76 4.73 -5.57 -6.44
CA THR A 76 5.24 -6.91 -6.75
C THR A 76 5.97 -7.43 -5.51
N VAL A 77 5.18 -7.77 -4.49
CA VAL A 77 5.69 -8.10 -3.16
C VAL A 77 6.57 -9.36 -3.12
N GLU A 78 6.47 -10.21 -4.14
CA GLU A 78 7.25 -11.44 -4.32
C GLU A 78 8.62 -11.22 -4.99
N PHE A 79 8.96 -9.99 -5.41
CA PHE A 79 10.09 -9.72 -6.31
C PHE A 79 11.42 -10.31 -5.83
N LEU A 80 11.80 -10.05 -4.57
CA LEU A 80 13.10 -10.54 -4.06
C LEU A 80 13.11 -12.05 -3.88
N THR A 81 11.99 -12.69 -3.54
CA THR A 81 11.88 -14.16 -3.46
C THR A 81 12.09 -14.80 -4.83
N TYR A 82 11.56 -14.19 -5.89
CA TYR A 82 11.72 -14.69 -7.26
C TYR A 82 13.11 -14.36 -7.83
N PHE A 83 13.65 -13.21 -7.47
CA PHE A 83 15.05 -12.88 -7.80
C PHE A 83 16.02 -13.89 -7.17
N ASP A 84 15.84 -14.24 -5.89
CA ASP A 84 16.60 -15.27 -5.19
C ASP A 84 16.53 -16.63 -5.90
N TYR A 85 15.34 -17.05 -6.33
CA TYR A 85 15.16 -18.29 -7.06
C TYR A 85 16.03 -18.34 -8.34
N PHE A 86 15.98 -17.30 -9.17
CA PHE A 86 16.78 -17.27 -10.40
C PHE A 86 18.28 -17.11 -10.12
N ALA A 87 18.66 -16.34 -9.11
CA ALA A 87 20.05 -16.19 -8.71
C ALA A 87 20.65 -17.51 -8.21
N ARG A 88 19.90 -18.27 -7.39
CA ARG A 88 20.32 -19.61 -6.97
C ARG A 88 20.44 -20.59 -8.13
N LYS A 89 19.49 -20.52 -9.05
CA LYS A 89 19.46 -21.38 -10.24
C LYS A 89 20.68 -21.16 -11.15
N ASP A 90 21.10 -19.91 -11.34
CA ASP A 90 22.21 -19.57 -12.22
C ASP A 90 23.58 -19.68 -11.52
N PHE A 91 23.68 -19.33 -10.23
CA PHE A 91 24.94 -19.13 -9.53
C PHE A 91 25.11 -19.98 -8.26
N GLY A 92 24.09 -20.77 -7.89
CA GLY A 92 24.08 -21.55 -6.66
C GLY A 92 23.77 -20.71 -5.40
N GLU A 93 23.68 -21.36 -4.24
CA GLU A 93 23.23 -20.72 -2.99
C GLU A 93 24.17 -19.63 -2.46
N ASN A 94 25.44 -19.67 -2.83
CA ASN A 94 26.45 -18.69 -2.41
C ASN A 94 26.64 -17.55 -3.42
N TYR A 95 25.62 -17.24 -4.22
CA TYR A 95 25.71 -16.25 -5.30
C TYR A 95 26.10 -14.83 -4.82
N LEU A 96 25.76 -14.44 -3.60
CA LEU A 96 26.15 -13.14 -3.03
C LEU A 96 27.64 -13.03 -2.73
N GLU A 97 28.32 -14.17 -2.48
CA GLU A 97 29.75 -14.23 -2.27
C GLU A 97 30.51 -14.40 -3.59
N THR A 98 29.98 -15.21 -4.52
CA THR A 98 30.68 -15.63 -5.75
C THR A 98 30.36 -14.74 -6.97
N HIS A 99 29.15 -14.16 -7.04
CA HIS A 99 28.64 -13.39 -8.19
C HIS A 99 28.03 -12.06 -7.76
N ARG A 100 28.62 -11.44 -6.75
CA ARG A 100 28.08 -10.20 -6.16
C ARG A 100 27.89 -9.09 -7.17
N LEU A 101 28.87 -8.88 -8.06
CA LEU A 101 28.82 -7.82 -9.06
C LEU A 101 27.67 -8.03 -10.07
N GLU A 102 27.44 -9.27 -10.48
CA GLU A 102 26.34 -9.65 -11.37
C GLU A 102 24.99 -9.38 -10.70
N VAL A 103 24.86 -9.71 -9.43
CA VAL A 103 23.66 -9.42 -8.63
C VAL A 103 23.42 -7.90 -8.54
N GLU A 104 24.45 -7.12 -8.19
CA GLU A 104 24.37 -5.66 -8.14
C GLU A 104 23.97 -5.07 -9.49
N ASN A 105 24.55 -5.54 -10.59
CA ASN A 105 24.22 -5.07 -11.95
C ASN A 105 22.78 -5.36 -12.33
N HIS A 106 22.25 -6.54 -11.99
CA HIS A 106 20.84 -6.87 -12.27
C HIS A 106 19.87 -6.06 -11.40
N LEU A 107 20.16 -5.87 -10.12
CA LEU A 107 19.37 -4.98 -9.25
C LEU A 107 19.39 -3.54 -9.76
N GLN A 108 20.57 -3.04 -10.14
CA GLN A 108 20.73 -1.71 -10.70
C GLN A 108 19.92 -1.54 -12.00
N GLN A 109 20.00 -2.51 -12.91
CA GLN A 109 19.23 -2.50 -14.14
C GLN A 109 17.73 -2.36 -13.87
N VAL A 110 17.19 -3.17 -12.95
CA VAL A 110 15.75 -3.13 -12.62
C VAL A 110 15.37 -1.80 -11.95
N VAL A 111 16.06 -1.42 -10.89
CA VAL A 111 15.71 -0.25 -10.08
C VAL A 111 15.84 1.04 -10.90
N TYR A 112 16.93 1.21 -11.62
CA TYR A 112 17.13 2.42 -12.42
C TYR A 112 16.17 2.50 -13.62
N SER A 113 15.86 1.38 -14.25
CA SER A 113 14.89 1.37 -15.38
C SER A 113 13.49 1.75 -14.92
N ILE A 114 13.03 1.24 -13.78
CA ILE A 114 11.69 1.56 -13.25
C ILE A 114 11.60 3.00 -12.74
N ASN A 115 12.70 3.59 -12.28
CA ASN A 115 12.75 5.01 -11.89
C ASN A 115 12.76 5.98 -13.08
N GLN A 116 12.92 5.49 -14.32
CA GLN A 116 12.83 6.36 -15.49
C GLN A 116 11.38 6.72 -15.80
N PRO A 117 11.10 7.95 -16.28
CA PRO A 117 9.79 8.31 -16.79
C PRO A 117 9.38 7.39 -17.94
N ALA A 118 8.20 6.79 -17.82
CA ALA A 118 7.68 5.86 -18.83
C ALA A 118 6.62 6.53 -19.72
N ALA A 119 6.72 6.38 -21.03
CA ALA A 119 5.74 6.92 -21.97
C ALA A 119 4.31 6.40 -21.70
N ALA A 120 4.19 5.11 -21.35
CA ALA A 120 2.90 4.48 -20.97
C ALA A 120 2.24 5.09 -19.73
N ARG A 121 2.97 5.90 -18.97
CA ARG A 121 2.51 6.59 -17.75
C ARG A 121 2.47 8.12 -17.92
N GLY A 122 2.44 8.65 -19.13
CA GLY A 122 2.48 10.10 -19.35
C GLY A 122 3.78 10.74 -18.84
N TYR A 123 4.90 10.08 -19.02
CA TYR A 123 6.22 10.47 -18.55
C TYR A 123 6.39 10.54 -17.03
N GLN A 124 5.57 9.80 -16.28
CA GLN A 124 5.78 9.58 -14.85
C GLN A 124 6.52 8.26 -14.62
N SER A 125 7.34 8.21 -13.57
CA SER A 125 7.92 6.94 -13.09
C SER A 125 6.83 6.04 -12.52
N VAL A 126 7.05 4.73 -12.58
CA VAL A 126 6.11 3.78 -11.98
C VAL A 126 6.21 3.84 -10.46
N PHE A 127 5.09 4.04 -9.79
CA PHE A 127 5.00 3.92 -8.34
C PHE A 127 5.08 2.43 -7.96
N TRP A 128 6.30 1.93 -7.87
CA TRP A 128 6.60 0.52 -7.66
C TRP A 128 6.86 0.20 -6.20
N ASN A 129 6.27 -0.89 -5.71
CA ASN A 129 6.44 -1.37 -4.33
C ASN A 129 6.93 -2.80 -4.32
N ILE A 130 7.81 -3.10 -3.36
CA ILE A 130 8.25 -4.46 -3.01
C ILE A 130 8.15 -4.66 -1.51
N SER A 131 8.20 -5.93 -1.07
CA SER A 131 8.24 -6.26 0.35
C SER A 131 9.49 -7.08 0.69
N ILE A 132 9.94 -6.90 1.92
CA ILE A 132 10.88 -7.77 2.61
C ILE A 132 10.18 -8.32 3.85
N TYR A 133 10.57 -9.49 4.28
CA TYR A 133 9.83 -10.26 5.28
C TYR A 133 10.71 -10.66 6.44
N ASP A 134 10.15 -10.72 7.64
CA ASP A 134 10.73 -11.53 8.70
C ASP A 134 10.53 -13.02 8.40
N ARG A 135 11.21 -13.88 9.17
CA ARG A 135 11.18 -15.32 8.94
C ARG A 135 9.78 -15.90 9.01
N PHE A 136 9.01 -15.54 10.02
CA PHE A 136 7.68 -16.12 10.25
C PHE A 136 6.66 -15.66 9.20
N TYR A 137 6.79 -14.42 8.76
CA TYR A 137 5.97 -13.89 7.66
C TYR A 137 6.30 -14.61 6.34
N PHE A 138 7.58 -14.78 6.06
CA PHE A 138 8.06 -15.51 4.88
C PHE A 138 7.56 -16.96 4.89
N GLU A 139 7.68 -17.67 6.01
CA GLU A 139 7.21 -19.04 6.16
C GLU A 139 5.69 -19.15 5.95
N ALA A 140 4.92 -18.19 6.48
CA ALA A 140 3.48 -18.17 6.28
C ALA A 140 3.08 -17.89 4.82
N MET A 141 3.79 -17.01 4.12
CA MET A 141 3.47 -16.67 2.72
C MET A 141 3.99 -17.67 1.70
N PHE A 142 5.16 -18.25 1.94
CA PHE A 142 5.88 -19.05 0.96
C PHE A 142 6.14 -20.49 1.40
N GLY A 143 5.69 -20.91 2.60
CA GLY A 143 5.94 -22.24 3.11
C GLY A 143 5.36 -23.37 2.23
N ASP A 144 4.19 -23.12 1.66
CA ASP A 144 3.50 -24.07 0.75
C ASP A 144 3.66 -23.68 -0.74
N PHE A 145 4.46 -22.64 -1.03
CA PHE A 145 4.70 -22.18 -2.39
C PHE A 145 5.72 -23.08 -3.09
N VAL A 146 5.46 -23.36 -4.36
CA VAL A 146 6.43 -24.04 -5.23
C VAL A 146 6.56 -23.31 -6.56
N PHE A 147 7.78 -23.18 -7.05
CA PHE A 147 8.08 -22.66 -8.38
C PHE A 147 7.61 -23.65 -9.47
N PRO A 148 7.51 -23.21 -10.74
CA PRO A 148 7.03 -24.09 -11.83
C PRO A 148 7.86 -25.38 -12.04
N ASP A 149 9.09 -25.44 -11.58
CA ASP A 149 9.97 -26.62 -11.63
C ASP A 149 9.98 -27.42 -10.31
N PHE A 150 9.03 -27.15 -9.41
CA PHE A 150 8.86 -27.77 -8.10
C PHE A 150 9.94 -27.43 -7.07
N GLU A 151 10.83 -26.46 -7.33
CA GLU A 151 11.68 -25.90 -6.29
C GLU A 151 10.87 -25.07 -5.29
N CYS A 152 11.33 -25.04 -4.04
CA CYS A 152 10.73 -24.22 -2.97
C CYS A 152 11.54 -22.93 -2.76
N PRO A 153 10.90 -21.84 -2.30
CA PRO A 153 11.62 -20.69 -1.80
C PRO A 153 12.57 -21.08 -0.66
N ASN A 154 13.73 -20.44 -0.61
CA ASN A 154 14.75 -20.71 0.40
C ASN A 154 14.92 -19.49 1.32
N TRP A 155 14.47 -19.63 2.57
CA TRP A 155 14.59 -18.54 3.54
C TRP A 155 16.03 -18.10 3.77
N ALA A 156 16.97 -19.04 3.87
CA ALA A 156 18.36 -18.72 4.22
C ALA A 156 19.03 -17.82 3.17
N THR A 157 18.76 -18.05 1.88
CA THR A 157 19.29 -17.23 0.78
C THR A 157 18.46 -15.96 0.59
N THR A 158 17.14 -16.03 0.68
CA THR A 158 16.27 -14.85 0.58
C THR A 158 16.53 -13.85 1.70
N ALA A 159 16.73 -14.28 2.95
CA ALA A 159 17.09 -13.41 4.07
C ALA A 159 18.40 -12.66 3.84
N LYS A 160 19.43 -13.36 3.32
CA LYS A 160 20.71 -12.75 2.93
C LYS A 160 20.50 -11.72 1.81
N LEU A 161 19.69 -12.05 0.79
CA LEU A 161 19.38 -11.14 -0.32
C LEU A 161 18.64 -9.91 0.16
N GLN A 162 17.63 -10.04 1.02
CA GLN A 162 16.90 -8.90 1.59
C GLN A 162 17.83 -7.94 2.32
N ARG A 163 18.72 -8.49 3.17
CA ARG A 163 19.73 -7.69 3.89
C ARG A 163 20.71 -7.02 2.94
N PHE A 164 21.14 -7.72 1.91
CA PHE A 164 22.02 -7.20 0.87
C PHE A 164 21.33 -6.07 0.09
N PHE A 165 20.09 -6.29 -0.36
CA PHE A 165 19.31 -5.34 -1.10
C PHE A 165 19.12 -4.02 -0.33
N MET A 166 18.75 -4.08 0.95
CA MET A 166 18.56 -2.88 1.78
C MET A 166 19.84 -2.04 1.84
N LYS A 167 20.98 -2.65 2.12
CA LYS A 167 22.28 -1.95 2.17
C LYS A 167 22.67 -1.37 0.82
N TRP A 168 22.54 -2.16 -0.24
CA TRP A 168 22.86 -1.74 -1.59
C TRP A 168 21.94 -0.59 -2.03
N PHE A 169 20.65 -0.71 -1.86
CA PHE A 169 19.67 0.30 -2.27
C PHE A 169 19.85 1.62 -1.53
N ASN A 170 20.13 1.57 -0.24
CA ASN A 170 20.43 2.77 0.53
C ASN A 170 21.72 3.47 0.06
N GLN A 171 22.74 2.71 -0.31
CA GLN A 171 23.95 3.27 -0.92
C GLN A 171 23.65 3.90 -2.30
N GLU A 172 22.83 3.25 -3.14
CA GLU A 172 22.45 3.81 -4.44
C GLU A 172 21.67 5.12 -4.30
N ARG A 173 20.80 5.23 -3.28
CA ARG A 173 20.06 6.47 -2.98
C ARG A 173 20.97 7.66 -2.62
N THR A 174 22.18 7.44 -2.16
CA THR A 174 23.14 8.51 -1.95
C THR A 174 23.78 9.03 -3.26
N LYS A 175 23.70 8.24 -4.33
CA LYS A 175 24.29 8.56 -5.64
C LYS A 175 23.27 9.15 -6.62
N ALA A 176 21.99 8.74 -6.49
CA ALA A 176 20.93 9.14 -7.40
C ALA A 176 19.58 9.26 -6.67
N ILE A 177 18.68 10.11 -7.20
CA ILE A 177 17.31 10.22 -6.69
C ILE A 177 16.54 8.98 -7.16
N LEU A 178 16.47 7.97 -6.30
CA LEU A 178 15.73 6.73 -6.52
C LEU A 178 14.53 6.69 -5.58
N THR A 179 13.39 7.11 -6.07
CA THR A 179 12.13 7.10 -5.31
C THR A 179 11.59 5.69 -5.13
N PHE A 180 11.79 4.84 -6.13
CA PHE A 180 11.26 3.48 -6.18
C PHE A 180 12.38 2.43 -6.21
N PRO A 181 12.12 1.22 -5.71
CA PRO A 181 10.87 0.78 -5.09
C PRO A 181 10.63 1.43 -3.72
N VAL A 182 9.35 1.62 -3.40
CA VAL A 182 8.95 1.75 -2.00
C VAL A 182 9.11 0.37 -1.37
N VAL A 183 9.86 0.27 -0.30
CA VAL A 183 10.13 -0.99 0.40
C VAL A 183 9.24 -1.07 1.63
N THR A 184 8.53 -2.17 1.80
CA THR A 184 7.76 -2.49 3.00
C THR A 184 8.42 -3.65 3.73
N ALA A 185 8.87 -3.43 4.96
CA ALA A 185 9.34 -4.48 5.86
C ALA A 185 8.15 -5.06 6.62
N ALA A 186 7.74 -6.27 6.27
CA ALA A 186 6.61 -6.95 6.88
C ALA A 186 7.07 -7.81 8.07
N MET A 187 6.52 -7.53 9.24
CA MET A 187 6.91 -8.12 10.52
C MET A 187 5.70 -8.69 11.24
N LEU A 188 5.77 -9.95 11.65
CA LEU A 188 4.77 -10.51 12.55
C LEU A 188 5.02 -10.07 14.00
N THR A 189 3.91 -9.84 14.68
CA THR A 189 3.91 -9.50 16.12
C THR A 189 3.25 -10.61 16.91
N GLU A 190 3.68 -10.78 18.14
CA GLU A 190 3.12 -11.73 19.09
C GLU A 190 3.24 -11.18 20.50
N ASN A 191 2.13 -11.15 21.26
CA ASN A 191 2.09 -10.63 22.63
C ASN A 191 2.65 -9.20 22.75
N GLY A 192 2.34 -8.32 21.79
CA GLY A 192 2.76 -6.92 21.81
C GLY A 192 4.26 -6.70 21.57
N LYS A 193 4.91 -7.59 20.83
CA LYS A 193 6.32 -7.49 20.44
C LYS A 193 6.54 -8.04 19.04
N CYS A 194 7.62 -7.60 18.41
CA CYS A 194 8.08 -8.22 17.17
C CYS A 194 8.43 -9.70 17.43
N LYS A 195 7.91 -10.60 16.62
CA LYS A 195 8.10 -12.04 16.78
C LYS A 195 9.51 -12.47 16.38
N ASP A 196 10.06 -11.90 15.32
CA ASP A 196 11.44 -12.12 14.87
C ASP A 196 12.35 -10.99 15.37
N ASN A 197 13.08 -11.28 16.46
CA ASN A 197 13.97 -10.31 17.07
C ASN A 197 15.20 -9.99 16.20
N GLU A 198 15.67 -10.92 15.38
CA GLU A 198 16.82 -10.70 14.49
C GLU A 198 16.44 -9.72 13.37
N PHE A 199 15.28 -9.92 12.77
CA PHE A 199 14.77 -9.03 11.75
C PHE A 199 14.43 -7.64 12.32
N ALA A 200 13.82 -7.57 13.51
CA ALA A 200 13.54 -6.30 14.20
C ALA A 200 14.83 -5.52 14.50
N ASP A 201 15.87 -6.21 14.96
CA ASP A 201 17.19 -5.63 15.21
C ASP A 201 17.82 -5.08 13.93
N GLN A 202 17.70 -5.81 12.81
CA GLN A 202 18.16 -5.37 11.51
C GLN A 202 17.39 -4.13 11.03
N MET A 203 16.06 -4.10 11.15
CA MET A 203 15.26 -2.94 10.75
C MET A 203 15.58 -1.71 11.60
N ALA A 204 15.78 -1.90 12.91
CA ALA A 204 16.22 -0.83 13.80
C ALA A 204 17.59 -0.26 13.42
N GLU A 205 18.52 -1.10 12.99
CA GLU A 205 19.82 -0.68 12.47
C GLU A 205 19.66 0.17 11.20
N GLU A 206 18.87 -0.29 10.22
CA GLU A 206 18.64 0.44 8.97
C GLU A 206 17.95 1.80 9.23
N LEU A 207 16.98 1.86 10.14
CA LEU A 207 16.34 3.12 10.55
C LEU A 207 17.33 4.09 11.22
N SER A 208 18.22 3.56 12.07
CA SER A 208 19.24 4.39 12.76
C SER A 208 20.26 5.01 11.81
N GLN A 209 20.42 4.44 10.64
CA GLN A 209 21.26 4.97 9.56
C GLN A 209 20.53 5.98 8.65
N GLY A 210 19.28 6.30 8.95
CA GLY A 210 18.47 7.25 8.18
C GLY A 210 17.87 6.66 6.91
N ASN A 211 17.80 5.33 6.80
CA ASN A 211 17.19 4.67 5.65
C ASN A 211 15.66 4.83 5.67
N ALA A 212 15.07 5.07 4.51
CA ALA A 212 13.64 5.29 4.36
C ALA A 212 12.95 4.05 3.79
N PHE A 213 12.07 3.45 4.58
CA PHE A 213 11.20 2.33 4.21
C PHE A 213 10.00 2.29 5.16
N PHE A 214 8.95 1.55 4.77
CA PHE A 214 7.77 1.35 5.61
C PHE A 214 7.94 0.11 6.48
N ILE A 215 7.45 0.19 7.70
CA ILE A 215 7.27 -0.96 8.60
C ILE A 215 5.79 -1.34 8.57
N TYR A 216 5.49 -2.60 8.28
CA TYR A 216 4.19 -3.19 8.41
C TYR A 216 4.20 -4.25 9.51
N GLN A 217 3.41 -4.05 10.54
CA GLN A 217 3.28 -4.97 11.66
C GLN A 217 1.88 -5.56 11.71
N SER A 218 1.78 -6.86 11.91
CA SER A 218 0.51 -7.57 12.04
C SER A 218 0.68 -8.80 12.94
N ASP A 219 -0.36 -9.13 13.68
CA ASP A 219 -0.50 -10.41 14.38
C ASP A 219 -1.07 -11.52 13.47
N ASN A 220 -1.48 -11.16 12.26
CA ASN A 220 -2.05 -12.06 11.26
C ASN A 220 -1.19 -12.09 9.99
N PRO A 221 -0.61 -13.25 9.61
CA PRO A 221 0.18 -13.36 8.40
C PRO A 221 -0.65 -13.25 7.10
N ASP A 222 -1.97 -13.42 7.16
CA ASP A 222 -2.86 -13.28 6.00
C ASP A 222 -3.08 -11.81 5.61
N SER A 223 -2.53 -10.89 6.39
CA SER A 223 -2.63 -9.45 6.17
C SER A 223 -1.27 -8.90 5.73
N LEU A 224 -1.20 -8.17 4.64
CA LEU A 224 0.02 -7.55 4.13
C LEU A 224 -0.28 -6.19 3.52
N ALA A 225 0.54 -5.19 3.81
CA ALA A 225 0.49 -3.91 3.11
C ALA A 225 1.24 -4.01 1.78
N SER A 226 0.56 -3.77 0.68
CA SER A 226 1.12 -3.90 -0.66
C SER A 226 1.19 -2.59 -1.44
N CYS A 227 0.69 -1.52 -0.88
CA CYS A 227 0.77 -0.16 -1.41
C CYS A 227 1.01 0.77 -0.23
N CYS A 228 1.05 2.06 -0.44
CA CYS A 228 1.38 3.02 0.61
C CYS A 228 0.60 2.83 1.93
N ARG A 229 -0.62 2.27 1.90
CA ARG A 229 -1.42 1.91 3.09
C ARG A 229 -2.43 0.79 2.86
N LEU A 230 -2.55 0.29 1.63
CA LEU A 230 -3.56 -0.72 1.31
C LEU A 230 -3.24 -2.01 2.06
N ARG A 231 -4.10 -2.34 3.00
CA ARG A 231 -4.08 -3.60 3.75
C ARG A 231 -4.79 -4.67 2.93
N ASN A 232 -4.14 -5.79 2.79
CA ASN A 232 -4.71 -6.98 2.17
C ASN A 232 -5.16 -7.92 3.28
N GLU A 233 -6.44 -7.96 3.55
CA GLU A 233 -7.03 -9.05 4.33
C GLU A 233 -7.65 -10.06 3.39
N ILE A 234 -7.19 -11.29 3.52
CA ILE A 234 -7.83 -12.42 2.85
C ILE A 234 -8.85 -12.97 3.83
N ALA A 235 -10.08 -12.47 3.72
CA ALA A 235 -11.20 -12.95 4.54
C ALA A 235 -11.65 -14.39 4.22
N ASP A 236 -11.07 -14.99 3.20
CA ASP A 236 -11.36 -16.37 2.80
C ASP A 236 -10.15 -17.28 3.08
N HIS A 237 -10.34 -18.29 3.90
CA HIS A 237 -9.41 -19.39 4.12
C HIS A 237 -9.10 -20.21 2.85
N THR A 238 -9.29 -19.64 1.67
CA THR A 238 -8.95 -20.22 0.37
C THR A 238 -7.48 -20.11 0.01
N PHE A 239 -6.62 -19.83 1.00
CA PHE A 239 -5.17 -19.87 0.85
C PHE A 239 -4.61 -21.20 0.35
N SER A 240 -5.42 -22.27 0.48
CA SER A 240 -4.90 -23.63 0.47
C SER A 240 -4.88 -24.32 -0.88
N TYR A 241 -5.40 -23.78 -1.98
CA TYR A 241 -5.60 -24.62 -3.18
C TYR A 241 -5.23 -23.99 -4.53
N SER A 242 -4.74 -22.77 -4.60
CA SER A 242 -4.13 -22.30 -5.85
C SER A 242 -2.63 -22.16 -5.66
N LEU A 243 -1.88 -23.11 -6.17
CA LEU A 243 -0.42 -23.03 -6.31
C LEU A 243 -0.05 -21.61 -6.80
N GLY A 244 0.62 -20.84 -5.96
CA GLY A 244 1.18 -19.52 -6.33
C GLY A 244 0.25 -18.31 -6.31
N ALA A 245 -1.00 -18.42 -5.89
CA ALA A 245 -1.93 -17.28 -5.88
C ALA A 245 -2.29 -16.78 -4.48
N GLY A 246 -1.40 -16.93 -3.52
CA GLY A 246 -1.59 -16.44 -2.15
C GLY A 246 -1.85 -14.94 -2.10
N GLY A 247 -2.42 -14.46 -1.02
CA GLY A 247 -2.82 -13.12 -0.63
C GLY A 247 -2.13 -11.86 -1.12
N VAL A 248 -1.26 -11.98 -2.08
CA VAL A 248 -0.53 -10.87 -2.70
C VAL A 248 -1.35 -10.13 -3.76
N ALA A 249 -2.37 -10.77 -4.35
CA ALA A 249 -3.17 -10.19 -5.42
C ALA A 249 -4.37 -9.44 -4.86
N THR A 250 -4.29 -8.12 -4.79
CA THR A 250 -5.36 -7.23 -4.30
C THR A 250 -5.18 -5.82 -4.86
N GLY A 251 -6.06 -4.91 -4.52
CA GLY A 251 -5.94 -3.52 -4.93
C GLY A 251 -7.17 -2.68 -4.64
N SER A 252 -7.15 -1.46 -5.16
CA SER A 252 -8.30 -0.58 -5.17
C SER A 252 -8.66 -0.20 -6.60
N ILE A 253 -9.93 -0.38 -6.97
CA ILE A 253 -10.44 0.02 -8.28
C ILE A 253 -10.63 1.52 -8.33
N ASN A 254 -11.15 2.10 -7.24
CA ASN A 254 -11.44 3.51 -7.17
C ASN A 254 -11.31 4.00 -5.73
N VAL A 255 -10.78 5.19 -5.57
CA VAL A 255 -10.67 5.88 -4.28
C VAL A 255 -11.37 7.23 -4.35
N ILE A 256 -12.32 7.43 -3.46
CA ILE A 256 -13.00 8.73 -3.27
C ILE A 256 -12.82 9.16 -1.82
N THR A 257 -12.16 10.30 -1.63
CA THR A 257 -11.85 10.83 -0.29
C THR A 257 -12.87 11.90 0.13
N LEU A 258 -13.37 11.75 1.36
CA LEU A 258 -14.25 12.71 2.03
C LEU A 258 -13.43 13.85 2.65
N ASN A 259 -13.86 15.10 2.42
CA ASN A 259 -13.38 16.24 3.20
C ASN A 259 -14.21 16.34 4.50
N MET A 260 -13.74 15.70 5.57
CA MET A 260 -14.47 15.62 6.83
C MET A 260 -14.68 16.99 7.47
N ASN A 261 -13.66 17.87 7.39
CA ASN A 261 -13.79 19.23 7.93
C ASN A 261 -14.96 19.99 7.30
N ARG A 262 -15.09 19.94 5.98
CA ARG A 262 -16.19 20.59 5.25
C ARG A 262 -17.54 19.96 5.57
N LEU A 263 -17.62 18.63 5.57
CA LEU A 263 -18.88 17.92 5.82
C LEU A 263 -19.42 18.20 7.23
N VAL A 264 -18.56 18.22 8.25
CA VAL A 264 -18.95 18.52 9.64
C VAL A 264 -19.42 19.96 9.77
N GLN A 265 -18.69 20.93 9.21
CA GLN A 265 -19.07 22.35 9.26
C GLN A 265 -20.43 22.62 8.56
N GLN A 266 -20.67 21.93 7.45
CA GLN A 266 -21.93 22.03 6.72
C GLN A 266 -23.05 21.16 7.30
N LYS A 267 -22.80 20.46 8.41
CA LYS A 267 -23.75 19.56 9.07
C LYS A 267 -24.36 18.53 8.13
N ARG A 268 -23.54 17.99 7.24
CA ARG A 268 -23.96 16.96 6.29
C ARG A 268 -24.20 15.64 7.01
N ASN A 269 -25.17 14.87 6.52
CA ASN A 269 -25.38 13.51 7.03
C ASN A 269 -24.34 12.56 6.44
N LEU A 270 -23.34 12.17 7.24
CA LEU A 270 -22.21 11.35 6.78
C LEU A 270 -22.67 10.03 6.16
N ALA A 271 -23.66 9.35 6.76
CA ALA A 271 -24.17 8.09 6.21
C ALA A 271 -24.81 8.26 4.80
N GLU A 272 -25.47 9.38 4.56
CA GLU A 272 -26.03 9.70 3.23
C GLU A 272 -24.93 10.00 2.22
N GLU A 273 -23.90 10.74 2.62
CA GLU A 273 -22.77 11.06 1.74
C GLU A 273 -21.98 9.79 1.38
N VAL A 274 -21.74 8.90 2.33
CA VAL A 274 -21.11 7.60 2.09
C VAL A 274 -21.93 6.76 1.11
N ARG A 275 -23.26 6.68 1.27
CA ARG A 275 -24.14 5.96 0.33
C ARG A 275 -24.13 6.54 -1.09
N LYS A 276 -23.96 7.86 -1.24
CA LYS A 276 -23.77 8.47 -2.56
C LYS A 276 -22.46 8.02 -3.19
N ILE A 277 -21.37 8.05 -2.43
CA ILE A 277 -20.05 7.59 -2.90
C ILE A 277 -20.13 6.13 -3.35
N HIS A 278 -20.76 5.24 -2.59
CA HIS A 278 -20.94 3.84 -3.00
C HIS A 278 -21.59 3.73 -4.39
N LYS A 279 -22.61 4.55 -4.69
CA LYS A 279 -23.26 4.54 -6.02
C LYS A 279 -22.30 4.98 -7.13
N TYR A 280 -21.45 5.98 -6.87
CA TYR A 280 -20.46 6.46 -7.83
C TYR A 280 -19.41 5.38 -8.10
N GLN A 281 -18.92 4.76 -7.04
CA GLN A 281 -17.92 3.69 -7.12
C GLN A 281 -18.47 2.44 -7.81
N VAL A 282 -19.72 2.05 -7.56
CA VAL A 282 -20.39 0.97 -8.26
C VAL A 282 -20.52 1.26 -9.77
N ALA A 283 -20.85 2.49 -10.13
CA ALA A 283 -20.91 2.89 -11.54
C ALA A 283 -19.52 2.82 -12.20
N PHE A 284 -18.48 3.27 -11.50
CA PHE A 284 -17.10 3.16 -11.99
C PHE A 284 -16.65 1.70 -12.10
N ARG A 285 -16.96 0.86 -11.12
CA ARG A 285 -16.68 -0.58 -11.17
C ARG A 285 -17.29 -1.25 -12.40
N LYS A 286 -18.53 -0.92 -12.75
CA LYS A 286 -19.19 -1.45 -13.95
C LYS A 286 -18.49 -1.01 -15.23
N LEU A 287 -18.00 0.24 -15.29
CA LEU A 287 -17.17 0.69 -16.41
C LEU A 287 -15.89 -0.12 -16.56
N ILE A 288 -15.22 -0.44 -15.45
CA ILE A 288 -14.02 -1.28 -15.48
C ILE A 288 -14.34 -2.72 -15.89
N GLU A 289 -15.50 -3.25 -15.53
CA GLU A 289 -15.97 -4.57 -16.00
C GLU A 289 -16.17 -4.56 -17.53
N GLU A 290 -16.81 -3.52 -18.07
CA GLU A 290 -16.95 -3.36 -19.54
C GLU A 290 -15.59 -3.25 -20.23
N TYR A 291 -14.63 -2.54 -19.67
CA TYR A 291 -13.26 -2.46 -20.24
C TYR A 291 -12.56 -3.81 -20.22
N LYS A 292 -12.72 -4.59 -19.15
CA LYS A 292 -12.18 -5.94 -19.08
C LYS A 292 -12.84 -6.84 -20.14
N GLU A 293 -14.18 -6.84 -20.26
CA GLU A 293 -14.91 -7.60 -21.27
C GLU A 293 -14.51 -7.24 -22.71
N ALA A 294 -14.17 -5.97 -22.94
CA ALA A 294 -13.64 -5.49 -24.22
C ALA A 294 -12.16 -5.83 -24.47
N GLY A 295 -11.48 -6.53 -23.54
CA GLY A 295 -10.07 -6.91 -23.64
C GLY A 295 -9.08 -5.75 -23.46
N LEU A 296 -9.52 -4.62 -22.90
CA LEU A 296 -8.67 -3.44 -22.68
C LEU A 296 -7.80 -3.54 -21.41
N LEU A 297 -8.05 -4.52 -20.58
CA LEU A 297 -7.35 -4.76 -19.31
C LEU A 297 -6.84 -6.19 -19.23
N PRO A 298 -5.87 -6.59 -20.09
CA PRO A 298 -5.39 -7.96 -20.19
C PRO A 298 -4.77 -8.52 -18.89
N VAL A 299 -4.38 -7.68 -17.96
CA VAL A 299 -3.83 -8.10 -16.65
C VAL A 299 -4.79 -9.00 -15.87
N TYR A 300 -6.10 -8.78 -16.00
CA TYR A 300 -7.12 -9.61 -15.34
C TYR A 300 -7.25 -10.99 -16.00
N ASP A 301 -7.35 -11.03 -17.32
CA ASP A 301 -7.47 -12.27 -18.08
C ASP A 301 -6.19 -13.11 -18.03
N ALA A 302 -5.06 -12.47 -17.88
CA ALA A 302 -3.78 -13.12 -17.67
C ALA A 302 -3.61 -13.74 -16.25
N GLY A 303 -4.52 -13.48 -15.32
CA GLY A 303 -4.53 -14.07 -13.97
C GLY A 303 -3.59 -13.42 -12.95
N PHE A 304 -3.09 -12.21 -13.22
CA PHE A 304 -2.25 -11.47 -12.27
C PHE A 304 -3.03 -10.87 -11.12
N ILE A 305 -4.30 -10.59 -11.34
CA ILE A 305 -5.27 -10.05 -10.38
C ILE A 305 -6.68 -10.44 -10.81
N SER A 306 -7.61 -10.51 -9.86
CA SER A 306 -9.04 -10.65 -10.12
C SER A 306 -9.77 -9.40 -9.63
N LEU A 307 -10.78 -8.96 -10.39
CA LEU A 307 -11.62 -7.84 -9.98
C LEU A 307 -12.30 -8.08 -8.62
N ASP A 308 -12.61 -9.33 -8.28
CA ASP A 308 -13.27 -9.66 -7.02
C ASP A 308 -12.35 -9.55 -5.79
N LYS A 309 -11.05 -9.39 -6.02
CA LYS A 309 -10.04 -9.12 -4.99
C LYS A 309 -9.68 -7.65 -4.85
N GLN A 310 -10.41 -6.75 -5.52
CA GLN A 310 -10.17 -5.32 -5.46
C GLN A 310 -11.31 -4.58 -4.79
N PHE A 311 -10.93 -3.56 -4.03
CA PHE A 311 -11.84 -2.77 -3.21
C PHE A 311 -12.31 -1.50 -3.93
N LEU A 312 -13.48 -1.02 -3.51
CA LEU A 312 -13.96 0.33 -3.70
C LEU A 312 -13.68 1.08 -2.40
N THR A 313 -12.75 2.02 -2.43
CA THR A 313 -12.15 2.59 -1.22
C THR A 313 -12.73 3.97 -0.91
N ILE A 314 -13.17 4.17 0.33
CA ILE A 314 -13.50 5.50 0.86
C ILE A 314 -12.26 6.02 1.58
N GLY A 315 -11.74 7.13 1.09
CA GLY A 315 -10.67 7.87 1.74
C GLY A 315 -11.21 8.87 2.78
N ILE A 316 -10.40 9.19 3.76
CA ILE A 316 -10.70 10.19 4.79
C ILE A 316 -9.57 11.21 4.86
N ASN A 317 -9.94 12.51 4.93
CA ASN A 317 -9.00 13.61 5.17
C ASN A 317 -9.69 14.70 5.99
N GLY A 318 -8.97 15.40 6.84
CA GLY A 318 -9.51 16.52 7.62
C GLY A 318 -10.31 16.14 8.86
N MET A 319 -10.09 14.95 9.43
CA MET A 319 -10.75 14.50 10.67
C MET A 319 -10.31 15.33 11.88
N VAL A 320 -9.02 15.63 11.98
CA VAL A 320 -8.44 16.48 13.03
C VAL A 320 -9.05 17.87 12.98
N GLU A 321 -9.11 18.47 11.80
CA GLU A 321 -9.63 19.81 11.57
C GLU A 321 -11.13 19.90 11.87
N ALA A 322 -11.87 18.84 11.56
CA ALA A 322 -13.28 18.73 11.89
C ALA A 322 -13.54 18.71 13.41
N ALA A 323 -12.68 18.05 14.17
CA ALA A 323 -12.75 18.03 15.64
C ALA A 323 -12.44 19.42 16.22
N GLU A 324 -11.40 20.07 15.75
CA GLU A 324 -11.02 21.42 16.18
C GLU A 324 -12.13 22.45 15.91
N TYR A 325 -12.83 22.34 14.79
CA TYR A 325 -14.00 23.19 14.51
C TYR A 325 -15.10 23.05 15.56
N LEU A 326 -15.24 21.87 16.17
CA LEU A 326 -16.21 21.59 17.23
C LEU A 326 -15.65 21.86 18.64
N ASP A 327 -14.52 22.55 18.76
CA ASP A 327 -13.81 22.81 20.02
C ASP A 327 -13.38 21.50 20.74
N ILE A 328 -13.15 20.42 19.97
CA ILE A 328 -12.63 19.14 20.47
C ILE A 328 -11.12 19.10 20.23
N ALA A 329 -10.35 19.08 21.31
CA ALA A 329 -8.88 18.99 21.20
C ALA A 329 -8.46 17.62 20.63
N PRO A 330 -7.72 17.57 19.49
CA PRO A 330 -7.33 16.31 18.84
C PRO A 330 -6.14 15.65 19.53
N THR A 331 -6.33 15.28 20.80
CA THR A 331 -5.33 14.65 21.66
C THR A 331 -5.84 13.31 22.20
N ASN A 332 -5.03 12.58 22.95
CA ASN A 332 -5.41 11.33 23.57
C ASN A 332 -6.41 11.55 24.74
N ASN A 333 -7.61 12.00 24.43
CA ASN A 333 -8.71 12.21 25.38
C ASN A 333 -9.99 11.52 24.90
N GLU A 334 -10.89 11.21 25.84
CA GLU A 334 -12.11 10.45 25.54
C GLU A 334 -13.08 11.18 24.59
N GLN A 335 -13.15 12.51 24.65
CA GLN A 335 -14.04 13.29 23.78
C GLN A 335 -13.60 13.19 22.32
N TYR A 336 -12.30 13.28 22.07
CA TYR A 336 -11.75 13.13 20.71
C TYR A 336 -11.86 11.70 20.22
N LYS A 337 -11.54 10.73 21.07
CA LYS A 337 -11.69 9.30 20.70
C LYS A 337 -13.13 8.96 20.34
N GLU A 338 -14.10 9.42 21.13
CA GLU A 338 -15.52 9.20 20.80
C GLU A 338 -15.93 9.88 19.49
N PHE A 339 -15.43 11.10 19.22
CA PHE A 339 -15.66 11.79 17.95
C PHE A 339 -15.13 10.98 16.77
N VAL A 340 -13.90 10.51 16.84
CA VAL A 340 -13.27 9.70 15.76
C VAL A 340 -14.02 8.38 15.59
N ARG A 341 -14.23 7.65 16.67
CA ARG A 341 -14.93 6.35 16.66
C ARG A 341 -16.33 6.47 16.06
N HIS A 342 -17.08 7.50 16.44
CA HIS A 342 -18.41 7.74 15.91
C HIS A 342 -18.42 7.87 14.38
N HIS A 343 -17.53 8.68 13.82
CA HIS A 343 -17.47 8.91 12.37
C HIS A 343 -16.95 7.68 11.61
N LEU A 344 -15.90 7.03 12.11
CA LEU A 344 -15.37 5.82 11.50
C LEU A 344 -16.40 4.69 11.49
N LYS A 345 -17.14 4.52 12.60
CA LYS A 345 -18.18 3.49 12.71
C LYS A 345 -19.31 3.72 11.70
N ILE A 346 -19.73 4.95 11.46
CA ILE A 346 -20.74 5.24 10.43
C ILE A 346 -20.26 4.77 9.06
N ILE A 347 -19.02 5.10 8.67
CA ILE A 347 -18.48 4.71 7.37
C ILE A 347 -18.36 3.19 7.27
N TYR A 348 -17.83 2.55 8.31
CA TYR A 348 -17.67 1.10 8.38
C TYR A 348 -19.02 0.35 8.27
N ASP A 349 -20.04 0.79 9.00
CA ASP A 349 -21.38 0.19 8.98
C ASP A 349 -22.05 0.36 7.59
N GLU A 350 -21.88 1.51 6.94
CA GLU A 350 -22.40 1.74 5.57
C GLU A 350 -21.63 0.91 4.53
N ASN A 351 -20.31 0.74 4.67
CA ASN A 351 -19.52 -0.15 3.81
C ASN A 351 -20.02 -1.59 3.93
N ARG A 352 -20.31 -2.05 5.14
CA ARG A 352 -20.84 -3.40 5.36
C ARG A 352 -22.19 -3.61 4.67
N LYS A 353 -23.11 -2.65 4.79
CA LYS A 353 -24.40 -2.65 4.08
C LYS A 353 -24.22 -2.64 2.56
N ALA A 354 -23.25 -1.88 2.07
CA ALA A 354 -22.95 -1.80 0.65
C ALA A 354 -22.40 -3.12 0.10
N ARG A 355 -21.56 -3.83 0.86
CA ARG A 355 -21.10 -5.20 0.49
C ARG A 355 -22.28 -6.15 0.31
N GLU A 356 -23.21 -6.14 1.24
CA GLU A 356 -24.42 -6.97 1.18
C GLU A 356 -25.35 -6.59 0.00
N LEU A 357 -25.49 -5.28 -0.27
CA LEU A 357 -26.38 -4.77 -1.30
C LEU A 357 -25.84 -4.95 -2.72
N TYR A 358 -24.56 -4.70 -2.94
CA TYR A 358 -23.96 -4.64 -4.27
C TYR A 358 -23.11 -5.88 -4.61
N GLY A 359 -22.72 -6.68 -3.63
CA GLY A 359 -21.85 -7.84 -3.83
C GLY A 359 -20.40 -7.49 -4.17
N TYR A 360 -19.97 -6.22 -3.97
CA TYR A 360 -18.60 -5.77 -4.16
C TYR A 360 -17.89 -5.54 -2.84
N MET A 361 -16.57 -5.52 -2.87
CA MET A 361 -15.73 -5.23 -1.70
C MET A 361 -15.58 -3.71 -1.52
N PHE A 362 -15.88 -3.23 -0.32
CA PHE A 362 -15.70 -1.82 0.09
C PHE A 362 -14.79 -1.79 1.30
N ASN A 363 -13.94 -0.76 1.39
CA ASN A 363 -13.10 -0.52 2.54
C ASN A 363 -12.92 0.98 2.82
N THR A 364 -12.29 1.28 3.94
CA THR A 364 -12.02 2.65 4.36
C THR A 364 -10.52 2.80 4.64
N GLU A 365 -9.95 3.91 4.18
CA GLU A 365 -8.52 4.21 4.32
C GLU A 365 -8.32 5.69 4.66
N PHE A 366 -7.38 6.00 5.56
CA PHE A 366 -6.79 7.33 5.62
C PHE A 366 -5.77 7.45 4.48
N VAL A 367 -6.19 8.01 3.36
CA VAL A 367 -5.36 8.09 2.15
C VAL A 367 -4.29 9.17 2.28
N PRO A 368 -3.01 8.84 2.18
CA PRO A 368 -1.94 9.83 2.13
C PRO A 368 -1.87 10.43 0.72
N ALA A 369 -2.91 11.13 0.34
CA ALA A 369 -2.98 11.75 -0.96
C ALA A 369 -2.08 12.96 -1.00
N GLU A 370 -1.04 12.89 -1.77
CA GLU A 370 -0.15 14.00 -2.04
C GLU A 370 -0.95 15.21 -2.49
N ASN A 371 -0.71 16.36 -1.83
CA ASN A 371 -1.39 17.62 -2.05
C ASN A 371 -2.91 17.68 -1.74
N LEU A 372 -3.60 16.60 -1.40
CA LEU A 372 -5.02 16.68 -1.08
C LEU A 372 -5.27 17.48 0.21
N GLY A 373 -4.45 17.26 1.24
CA GLY A 373 -4.52 18.05 2.47
C GLY A 373 -4.38 19.56 2.21
N VAL A 374 -3.42 19.93 1.37
CA VAL A 374 -3.21 21.33 0.94
C VAL A 374 -4.41 21.85 0.13
N LYS A 375 -4.92 21.06 -0.81
CA LYS A 375 -6.09 21.41 -1.61
C LYS A 375 -7.32 21.63 -0.74
N ASN A 376 -7.65 20.70 0.15
CA ASN A 376 -8.80 20.80 1.05
C ASN A 376 -8.70 22.03 1.94
N ALA A 377 -7.54 22.30 2.54
CA ALA A 377 -7.34 23.49 3.35
C ALA A 377 -7.56 24.80 2.55
N LEU A 378 -7.01 24.85 1.33
CA LEU A 378 -7.18 26.01 0.45
C LEU A 378 -8.62 26.20 -0.01
N TRP A 379 -9.31 25.13 -0.37
CA TRP A 379 -10.73 25.18 -0.82
C TRP A 379 -11.66 25.59 0.31
N ASP A 380 -11.46 25.07 1.53
CA ASP A 380 -12.23 25.43 2.69
C ASP A 380 -12.01 26.89 3.05
N LYS A 381 -10.77 27.36 3.07
CA LYS A 381 -10.42 28.77 3.29
C LYS A 381 -11.05 29.71 2.27
N LYS A 382 -11.00 29.37 0.97
CA LYS A 382 -11.66 30.14 -0.09
C LYS A 382 -13.18 30.19 0.04
N SER A 383 -13.78 29.15 0.60
CA SER A 383 -15.24 29.06 0.85
C SER A 383 -15.64 29.75 2.16
N GLY A 384 -14.74 30.37 2.90
CA GLY A 384 -15.01 31.01 4.20
C GLY A 384 -15.27 30.02 5.34
N LEU A 385 -14.88 28.75 5.18
CA LEU A 385 -14.96 27.73 6.23
C LEU A 385 -13.74 27.82 7.17
N PHE A 386 -13.90 27.30 8.38
CA PHE A 386 -12.79 27.14 9.31
C PHE A 386 -11.73 26.22 8.70
N SER A 387 -10.51 26.74 8.60
CA SER A 387 -9.36 26.03 8.03
C SER A 387 -8.12 26.42 8.86
N PRO A 388 -7.81 25.65 9.91
CA PRO A 388 -6.85 26.04 10.93
C PRO A 388 -5.40 25.94 10.46
N ARG A 389 -5.13 25.21 9.38
CA ARG A 389 -3.78 24.99 8.84
C ARG A 389 -3.75 24.97 7.32
N GLU A 390 -2.56 24.98 6.74
CA GLU A 390 -2.39 24.98 5.28
C GLU A 390 -2.45 23.57 4.64
N CYS A 391 -2.32 22.53 5.45
CA CYS A 391 -2.39 21.14 5.02
C CYS A 391 -3.17 20.31 6.03
N TYR A 392 -4.31 19.74 5.61
CA TYR A 392 -5.13 18.88 6.46
C TYR A 392 -4.49 17.52 6.68
N ASN A 393 -4.72 16.96 7.86
CA ASN A 393 -4.15 15.70 8.25
C ASN A 393 -4.86 14.51 7.60
N SER A 394 -4.07 13.52 7.19
CA SER A 394 -4.51 12.18 6.79
C SER A 394 -4.20 11.15 7.88
N TYR A 395 -4.27 11.57 9.16
CA TYR A 395 -3.98 10.77 10.36
C TYR A 395 -4.98 11.09 11.45
N PHE A 396 -4.96 10.31 12.54
CA PHE A 396 -5.79 10.55 13.73
C PHE A 396 -5.29 11.69 14.62
N TYR A 397 -4.16 12.28 14.32
CA TYR A 397 -3.52 13.35 15.08
C TYR A 397 -2.87 14.33 14.12
N ALA A 398 -2.62 15.54 14.61
CA ALA A 398 -1.79 16.49 13.88
C ALA A 398 -0.33 16.03 13.95
N VAL A 399 0.23 15.62 12.82
CA VAL A 399 1.60 15.07 12.75
C VAL A 399 2.64 16.07 13.26
N GLU A 400 2.43 17.34 12.94
CA GLU A 400 3.34 18.46 13.26
C GLU A 400 3.08 19.06 14.65
N ASP A 401 2.09 18.57 15.40
CA ASP A 401 1.79 19.08 16.73
C ASP A 401 2.73 18.49 17.78
N ASP A 402 3.57 19.34 18.34
CA ASP A 402 4.55 18.99 19.38
C ASP A 402 3.89 18.81 20.77
N HIS A 403 2.62 19.22 20.92
CA HIS A 403 1.88 19.04 22.18
C HIS A 403 1.38 17.60 22.37
N ILE A 404 1.37 16.79 21.32
CA ILE A 404 1.04 15.37 21.39
C ILE A 404 2.33 14.55 21.37
N ASN A 405 2.63 13.90 22.47
CA ASN A 405 3.85 13.08 22.55
C ASN A 405 3.75 11.81 21.66
N VAL A 406 4.89 11.18 21.40
CA VAL A 406 5.00 10.00 20.55
C VAL A 406 4.12 8.84 21.03
N LEU A 407 4.02 8.62 22.34
CA LEU A 407 3.19 7.53 22.89
C LEU A 407 1.70 7.78 22.64
N ASP A 408 1.23 9.03 22.80
CA ASP A 408 -0.15 9.38 22.51
C ASP A 408 -0.46 9.23 21.01
N LYS A 409 0.48 9.55 20.12
CA LYS A 409 0.34 9.30 18.67
C LYS A 409 0.21 7.80 18.36
N ILE A 410 1.01 6.96 19.02
CA ILE A 410 0.91 5.50 18.91
C ILE A 410 -0.46 5.00 19.41
N ILE A 411 -0.93 5.48 20.58
CA ILE A 411 -2.23 5.10 21.13
C ILE A 411 -3.37 5.51 20.20
N LEU A 412 -3.34 6.73 19.64
CA LEU A 412 -4.34 7.21 18.68
C LEU A 412 -4.33 6.44 17.37
N HIS A 413 -3.20 5.79 17.02
CA HIS A 413 -3.12 4.87 15.89
C HIS A 413 -3.41 3.42 16.29
N GLY A 414 -3.90 3.18 17.49
CA GLY A 414 -4.10 1.85 18.04
C GLY A 414 -5.31 1.10 17.49
N LYS A 415 -5.46 -0.14 17.94
CA LYS A 415 -6.50 -1.09 17.50
C LYS A 415 -7.91 -0.52 17.58
N GLU A 416 -8.19 0.34 18.55
CA GLU A 416 -9.49 0.98 18.78
C GLU A 416 -10.06 1.71 17.54
N PHE A 417 -9.17 2.23 16.67
CA PHE A 417 -9.56 2.95 15.46
C PHE A 417 -9.24 2.17 14.19
N ILE A 418 -8.11 1.47 14.19
CA ILE A 418 -7.65 0.71 13.01
C ILE A 418 -8.62 -0.40 12.64
N GLU A 419 -9.38 -0.95 13.58
CA GLU A 419 -10.41 -1.96 13.29
C GLU A 419 -11.51 -1.47 12.33
N TYR A 420 -11.74 -0.15 12.26
CA TYR A 420 -12.67 0.47 11.30
C TYR A 420 -12.03 0.83 9.96
N LEU A 421 -10.70 0.75 9.88
CA LEU A 421 -9.92 1.08 8.67
C LEU A 421 -9.41 -0.19 8.01
N ASP A 422 -10.33 -0.95 7.46
CA ASP A 422 -10.03 -2.21 6.77
C ASP A 422 -9.28 -2.02 5.45
N GLY A 423 -9.16 -0.79 4.94
CA GLY A 423 -8.30 -0.40 3.84
C GLY A 423 -6.88 0.01 4.26
N GLY A 424 -6.68 0.30 5.54
CA GLY A 424 -5.39 0.63 6.11
C GLY A 424 -5.24 2.07 6.61
N SER A 425 -4.20 2.26 7.39
CA SER A 425 -3.75 3.56 7.90
C SER A 425 -2.25 3.50 8.14
N ALA A 426 -1.59 4.67 8.22
CA ALA A 426 -0.19 4.75 8.58
C ALA A 426 0.01 5.55 9.86
N LEU A 427 0.95 5.10 10.68
CA LEU A 427 1.52 5.87 11.77
C LEU A 427 2.70 6.67 11.23
N HIS A 428 2.60 7.99 11.30
CA HIS A 428 3.69 8.90 10.96
C HIS A 428 4.18 9.60 12.22
N LEU A 429 5.45 9.45 12.53
CA LEU A 429 6.07 10.06 13.70
C LEU A 429 7.19 10.98 13.25
N ASN A 430 7.05 12.27 13.56
CA ASN A 430 8.18 13.19 13.53
C ASN A 430 8.96 13.06 14.84
N LEU A 431 10.22 12.70 14.74
CA LEU A 431 11.11 12.59 15.88
C LEU A 431 12.06 13.79 15.88
N GLU A 432 12.19 14.47 17.00
CA GLU A 432 13.09 15.64 17.15
C GLU A 432 14.55 15.27 16.93
N GLU A 433 14.93 14.06 17.34
CA GLU A 433 16.28 13.51 17.16
C GLU A 433 16.18 12.12 16.52
N THR A 434 17.16 11.77 15.69
CA THR A 434 17.26 10.41 15.15
C THR A 434 17.67 9.46 16.27
N PRO A 435 16.80 8.52 16.69
CA PRO A 435 17.18 7.54 17.70
C PRO A 435 18.34 6.66 17.22
N ASN A 436 19.11 6.17 18.17
CA ASN A 436 20.05 5.09 17.87
C ASN A 436 19.31 3.77 17.63
N LYS A 437 20.01 2.73 17.24
CA LYS A 437 19.46 1.39 16.99
C LYS A 437 18.58 0.88 18.14
N GLU A 438 19.04 1.01 19.39
CA GLU A 438 18.26 0.56 20.56
C GLU A 438 16.97 1.35 20.72
N GLY A 439 17.00 2.66 20.48
CA GLY A 439 15.82 3.52 20.48
C GLY A 439 14.80 3.09 19.43
N PHE A 440 15.24 2.82 18.19
CA PHE A 440 14.34 2.30 17.16
C PHE A 440 13.80 0.91 17.48
N LEU A 441 14.61 0.02 18.06
CA LEU A 441 14.12 -1.30 18.47
C LEU A 441 13.03 -1.21 19.55
N ARG A 442 13.18 -0.29 20.51
CA ARG A 442 12.13 0.00 21.49
C ARG A 442 10.87 0.56 20.84
N LEU A 443 11.02 1.46 19.87
CA LEU A 443 9.89 2.03 19.12
C LEU A 443 9.14 0.95 18.33
N LEU A 444 9.85 0.08 17.60
CA LEU A 444 9.25 -1.04 16.86
C LEU A 444 8.45 -1.98 17.78
N ASN A 445 8.93 -2.24 19.01
CA ASN A 445 8.17 -3.03 19.97
C ASN A 445 7.02 -2.24 20.60
N ALA A 446 7.14 -0.92 20.76
CA ALA A 446 6.04 -0.09 21.26
C ALA A 446 4.88 0.04 20.28
N THR A 447 5.15 -0.08 18.99
CA THR A 447 4.13 -0.05 17.91
C THR A 447 3.52 -1.43 17.60
N ALA A 448 4.07 -2.50 18.17
CA ALA A 448 3.62 -3.89 17.97
C ALA A 448 2.38 -4.28 18.81
N LEU A 449 1.67 -3.32 19.39
CA LEU A 449 0.55 -3.51 20.33
C LEU A 449 -0.75 -3.89 19.63
#